data_b561e41f356578a3153f1d58120b6091
#
_entry.id   b561e41f356578a3153f1d58120b6091
#
_cell.length_a   1.000
_cell.length_b   1.000
_cell.length_c   1.000
_cell.angle_alpha   90.00
_cell.angle_beta   90.00
_cell.angle_gamma   90.00
#
_symmetry.space_group_name_H-M   'P 1'
#
loop_
_entity.id
_entity.type
_entity.pdbx_description
1 polymer ?
#
loop_
_entity_poly.entity_id
_entity_poly.type
_entity_poly.pdbx_seq_one_letter_code
_entity_poly.pdbx_strand_id
1 'polypeptide(L)'
;MDRATLADLVVRFTEAFNANDLEGVLALMAEDAVYEEFAGAINRGKAAIRAAFVPQFRGDFGKMRFDAEDLFVDADSGKALIRWVCRLETKRGPAGWRGLDILHVENGLVTQKLTYAKAKVPLLDG
;
A
#
# COMPACT_ATOMS: atom_id res chain seq x y z
N MET A 1 -4.11 11.54 -17.16
CA MET A 1 -4.39 11.98 -15.78
C MET A 1 -3.35 13.02 -15.41
N ASP A 2 -3.77 14.17 -14.93
CA ASP A 2 -2.83 15.19 -14.52
C ASP A 2 -2.21 14.89 -13.15
N ARG A 3 -1.22 15.69 -12.80
CA ARG A 3 -0.45 15.51 -11.57
C ARG A 3 -1.32 15.61 -10.30
N ALA A 4 -2.21 16.59 -10.25
CA ALA A 4 -3.08 16.78 -9.09
C ALA A 4 -4.06 15.63 -8.92
N THR A 5 -4.63 15.12 -10.00
CA THR A 5 -5.55 13.99 -9.98
C THR A 5 -4.84 12.71 -9.56
N LEU A 6 -3.61 12.50 -10.03
CA LEU A 6 -2.82 11.34 -9.65
C LEU A 6 -2.45 11.40 -8.15
N ALA A 7 -2.01 12.57 -7.67
CA ALA A 7 -1.71 12.74 -6.25
C ALA A 7 -2.95 12.52 -5.37
N ASP A 8 -4.11 13.03 -5.79
CA ASP A 8 -5.37 12.84 -5.08
C ASP A 8 -5.75 11.35 -4.99
N LEU A 9 -5.57 10.60 -6.06
CA LEU A 9 -5.84 9.17 -6.07
C LEU A 9 -4.97 8.45 -5.03
N VAL A 10 -3.68 8.79 -4.93
CA VAL A 10 -2.76 8.19 -3.96
C VAL A 10 -3.20 8.50 -2.54
N VAL A 11 -3.62 9.74 -2.28
CA VAL A 11 -4.13 10.14 -0.96
C VAL A 11 -5.39 9.34 -0.60
N ARG A 12 -6.36 9.25 -1.52
CA ARG A 12 -7.59 8.47 -1.29
C ARG A 12 -7.30 6.98 -1.07
N PHE A 13 -6.35 6.44 -1.79
CA PHE A 13 -5.93 5.05 -1.64
C PHE A 13 -5.38 4.80 -0.23
N THR A 14 -4.49 5.69 0.25
CA THR A 14 -3.92 5.61 1.59
C THR A 14 -4.99 5.79 2.67
N GLU A 15 -5.91 6.73 2.47
CA GLU A 15 -7.02 6.98 3.41
C GLU A 15 -7.94 5.77 3.54
N ALA A 16 -8.17 5.02 2.46
CA ALA A 16 -8.97 3.81 2.51
C ALA A 16 -8.31 2.74 3.42
N PHE A 17 -6.99 2.60 3.37
CA PHE A 17 -6.28 1.75 4.32
C PHE A 17 -6.48 2.23 5.76
N ASN A 18 -6.33 3.52 6.00
CA ASN A 18 -6.46 4.10 7.35
C ASN A 18 -7.90 4.04 7.89
N ALA A 19 -8.88 4.05 7.01
CA ALA A 19 -10.29 3.87 7.36
C ALA A 19 -10.67 2.41 7.55
N ASN A 20 -9.73 1.49 7.37
CA ASN A 20 -9.97 0.05 7.39
C ASN A 20 -11.05 -0.37 6.39
N ASP A 21 -11.03 0.26 5.22
CA ASP A 21 -12.02 0.08 4.15
C ASP A 21 -11.44 -0.77 3.02
N LEU A 22 -11.47 -2.09 3.19
CA LEU A 22 -10.93 -3.03 2.20
C LEU A 22 -11.62 -2.87 0.84
N GLU A 23 -12.94 -2.73 0.82
CA GLU A 23 -13.67 -2.55 -0.44
C GLU A 23 -13.29 -1.24 -1.13
N GLY A 24 -13.07 -0.18 -0.36
CA GLY A 24 -12.57 1.10 -0.88
C GLY A 24 -11.19 1.00 -1.50
N VAL A 25 -10.29 0.24 -0.87
CA VAL A 25 -8.96 -0.03 -1.43
C VAL A 25 -9.09 -0.78 -2.76
N LEU A 26 -9.85 -1.87 -2.77
CA LEU A 26 -9.99 -2.72 -3.95
C LEU A 26 -10.72 -2.01 -5.09
N ALA A 27 -11.66 -1.10 -4.78
CA ALA A 27 -12.34 -0.30 -5.80
C ALA A 27 -11.39 0.62 -6.57
N LEU A 28 -10.26 1.00 -5.98
CA LEU A 28 -9.23 1.83 -6.61
C LEU A 28 -8.16 1.01 -7.34
N MET A 29 -8.28 -0.31 -7.34
CA MET A 29 -7.32 -1.21 -7.99
C MET A 29 -7.92 -1.85 -9.24
N ALA A 30 -7.08 -2.09 -10.24
CA ALA A 30 -7.48 -2.80 -11.45
C ALA A 30 -7.74 -4.28 -11.16
N GLU A 31 -8.60 -4.93 -11.97
CA GLU A 31 -8.90 -6.35 -11.83
C GLU A 31 -7.64 -7.24 -11.93
N ASP A 32 -6.73 -6.87 -12.81
CA ASP A 32 -5.46 -7.58 -13.05
C ASP A 32 -4.28 -6.95 -12.32
N ALA A 33 -4.54 -6.15 -11.28
CA ALA A 33 -3.49 -5.50 -10.51
C ALA A 33 -2.51 -6.50 -9.90
N VAL A 34 -1.31 -6.02 -9.59
CA VAL A 34 -0.27 -6.80 -8.92
C VAL A 34 0.10 -6.11 -7.62
N TYR A 35 0.11 -6.85 -6.54
CA TYR A 35 0.60 -6.39 -5.25
C TYR A 35 1.82 -7.21 -4.85
N GLU A 36 2.97 -6.55 -4.77
CA GLU A 36 4.21 -7.14 -4.30
C GLU A 36 4.44 -6.72 -2.85
N GLU A 37 4.38 -7.69 -1.94
CA GLU A 37 4.53 -7.45 -0.51
C GLU A 37 5.98 -7.16 -0.14
N PHE A 38 6.19 -6.45 0.96
CA PHE A 38 7.54 -6.08 1.41
C PHE A 38 8.46 -7.29 1.63
N ALA A 39 7.91 -8.46 1.93
CA ALA A 39 8.68 -9.70 2.10
C ALA A 39 8.89 -10.47 0.78
N GLY A 40 8.42 -9.93 -0.34
CA GLY A 40 8.67 -10.46 -1.67
C GLY A 40 7.55 -11.31 -2.27
N ALA A 41 6.50 -11.63 -1.52
CA ALA A 41 5.36 -12.36 -2.08
C ALA A 41 4.66 -11.53 -3.16
N ILE A 42 4.28 -12.16 -4.26
CA ILE A 42 3.62 -11.48 -5.38
C ILE A 42 2.19 -12.01 -5.50
N ASN A 43 1.24 -11.09 -5.42
CA ASN A 43 -0.18 -11.40 -5.53
C ASN A 43 -0.71 -10.83 -6.84
N ARG A 44 -1.20 -11.68 -7.73
CA ARG A 44 -1.67 -11.30 -9.05
C ARG A 44 -3.18 -11.39 -9.13
N GLY A 45 -3.80 -10.27 -9.49
CA GLY A 45 -5.25 -10.16 -9.62
C GLY A 45 -5.94 -9.79 -8.32
N LYS A 46 -7.11 -9.18 -8.45
CA LYS A 46 -7.82 -8.59 -7.32
C LYS A 46 -8.23 -9.65 -6.27
N ALA A 47 -8.55 -10.86 -6.67
CA ALA A 47 -8.90 -11.94 -5.73
C ALA A 47 -7.71 -12.33 -4.83
N ALA A 48 -6.51 -12.48 -5.41
CA ALA A 48 -5.31 -12.79 -4.65
C ALA A 48 -4.91 -11.63 -3.74
N ILE A 49 -5.06 -10.40 -4.22
CA ILE A 49 -4.78 -9.18 -3.45
C ILE A 49 -5.73 -9.06 -2.26
N ARG A 50 -7.01 -9.35 -2.46
CA ARG A 50 -7.99 -9.38 -1.37
C ARG A 50 -7.56 -10.37 -0.29
N ALA A 51 -7.20 -11.58 -0.69
CA ALA A 51 -6.75 -12.61 0.25
C ALA A 51 -5.52 -12.17 1.05
N ALA A 52 -4.58 -11.47 0.39
CA ALA A 52 -3.38 -10.96 1.06
C ALA A 52 -3.69 -9.86 2.07
N PHE A 53 -4.68 -9.00 1.80
CA PHE A 53 -5.06 -7.91 2.70
C PHE A 53 -5.96 -8.33 3.85
N VAL A 54 -6.74 -9.40 3.71
CA VAL A 54 -7.72 -9.82 4.72
C VAL A 54 -7.14 -9.89 6.14
N PRO A 55 -5.96 -10.50 6.39
CA PRO A 55 -5.41 -10.54 7.75
C PRO A 55 -5.18 -9.15 8.34
N GLN A 56 -4.67 -8.21 7.53
CA GLN A 56 -4.44 -6.84 7.95
C GLN A 56 -5.75 -6.14 8.33
N PHE A 57 -6.74 -6.21 7.45
CA PHE A 57 -8.03 -5.52 7.65
C PHE A 57 -8.87 -6.17 8.75
N ARG A 58 -8.66 -7.46 9.00
CA ARG A 58 -9.31 -8.18 10.11
C ARG A 58 -8.68 -7.83 11.45
N GLY A 59 -7.48 -7.22 11.47
CA GLY A 59 -6.78 -6.82 12.68
C GLY A 59 -5.87 -7.87 13.28
N ASP A 60 -5.47 -8.88 12.51
CA ASP A 60 -4.60 -9.95 12.98
C ASP A 60 -3.25 -9.45 13.50
N PHE A 61 -2.74 -8.34 12.93
CA PHE A 61 -1.47 -7.73 13.32
C PHE A 61 -1.64 -6.56 14.30
N GLY A 62 -2.87 -6.32 14.77
CA GLY A 62 -3.22 -5.15 15.56
C GLY A 62 -3.79 -4.04 14.71
N LYS A 63 -4.12 -2.92 15.34
CA LYS A 63 -4.65 -1.75 14.64
C LYS A 63 -3.51 -1.06 13.90
N MET A 64 -3.65 -0.91 12.59
CA MET A 64 -2.60 -0.41 11.71
C MET A 64 -2.99 0.94 11.14
N ARG A 65 -2.04 1.88 11.11
CA ARG A 65 -2.21 3.19 10.52
C ARG A 65 -0.97 3.56 9.72
N PHE A 66 -1.19 4.18 8.57
CA PHE A 66 -0.12 4.68 7.70
C PHE A 66 -0.14 6.22 7.74
N ASP A 67 0.91 6.80 8.30
CA ASP A 67 1.09 8.26 8.31
C ASP A 67 2.05 8.64 7.17
N ALA A 68 1.54 9.38 6.18
CA ALA A 68 2.33 9.79 5.03
C ALA A 68 3.42 10.77 5.43
N GLU A 69 4.65 10.53 4.97
CA GLU A 69 5.79 11.41 5.20
C GLU A 69 6.21 12.14 3.95
N ASP A 70 6.03 11.56 2.77
CA ASP A 70 6.44 12.14 1.50
C ASP A 70 5.62 11.53 0.37
N LEU A 71 5.29 12.35 -0.60
CA LEU A 71 4.52 11.93 -1.78
C LEU A 71 5.01 12.70 -2.98
N PHE A 72 5.37 11.99 -4.04
CA PHE A 72 5.58 12.62 -5.33
C PHE A 72 5.07 11.73 -6.46
N VAL A 73 4.69 12.37 -7.55
CA VAL A 73 4.05 11.70 -8.67
C VAL A 73 4.70 12.14 -9.98
N ASP A 74 4.68 11.23 -10.94
CA ASP A 74 5.05 11.50 -12.33
C ASP A 74 3.83 11.21 -13.20
N ALA A 75 3.17 12.28 -13.65
CA ALA A 75 1.95 12.15 -14.45
C ALA A 75 2.20 11.49 -15.80
N ASP A 76 3.38 11.74 -16.41
CA ASP A 76 3.69 11.18 -17.73
C ASP A 76 3.77 9.67 -17.73
N SER A 77 4.35 9.08 -16.69
CA SER A 77 4.47 7.63 -16.57
C SER A 77 3.34 6.97 -15.77
N GLY A 78 2.49 7.78 -15.11
CA GLY A 78 1.44 7.26 -14.24
C GLY A 78 1.98 6.61 -12.98
N LYS A 79 3.12 7.05 -12.49
CA LYS A 79 3.77 6.47 -11.32
C LYS A 79 3.74 7.43 -10.14
N ALA A 80 3.68 6.86 -8.95
CA ALA A 80 3.73 7.63 -7.71
C ALA A 80 4.57 6.90 -6.68
N LEU A 81 5.19 7.68 -5.80
CA LEU A 81 5.86 7.14 -4.62
C LEU A 81 5.25 7.80 -3.40
N ILE A 82 4.81 6.99 -2.45
CA ILE A 82 4.36 7.48 -1.15
C ILE A 82 5.18 6.79 -0.06
N ARG A 83 5.88 7.61 0.73
CA ARG A 83 6.63 7.14 1.89
C ARG A 83 5.79 7.37 3.14
N TRP A 84 5.75 6.37 4.01
CA TRP A 84 4.89 6.39 5.20
C TRP A 84 5.60 5.77 6.41
N VAL A 85 5.08 6.12 7.59
CA VAL A 85 5.32 5.37 8.81
C VAL A 85 4.10 4.49 9.04
N CYS A 86 4.31 3.18 9.13
CA CYS A 86 3.27 2.25 9.55
C CYS A 86 3.33 2.15 11.07
N ARG A 87 2.24 2.49 11.72
CA ARG A 87 2.10 2.41 13.17
C ARG A 87 1.13 1.31 13.54
N LEU A 88 1.54 0.47 14.48
CA LEU A 88 0.77 -0.66 14.96
C LEU A 88 0.53 -0.54 16.44
N GLU A 89 -0.69 -0.85 16.88
CA GLU A 89 -1.02 -1.08 18.27
C GLU A 89 -1.15 -2.58 18.47
N THR A 90 -0.19 -3.17 19.16
CA THR A 90 -0.16 -4.61 19.41
C THR A 90 -0.40 -4.90 20.89
N LYS A 91 -0.66 -6.17 21.22
CA LYS A 91 -0.82 -6.60 22.61
C LYS A 91 0.42 -6.34 23.46
N ARG A 92 1.59 -6.19 22.83
CA ARG A 92 2.86 -5.91 23.51
C ARG A 92 3.18 -4.41 23.54
N GLY A 93 2.27 -3.56 23.09
CA GLY A 93 2.45 -2.13 23.01
C GLY A 93 2.64 -1.63 21.59
N PRO A 94 2.99 -0.34 21.43
CA PRO A 94 3.14 0.25 20.10
C PRO A 94 4.36 -0.31 19.37
N ALA A 95 4.21 -0.50 18.07
CA ALA A 95 5.27 -0.93 17.15
C ALA A 95 5.13 -0.15 15.85
N GLY A 96 6.15 -0.20 15.01
CA GLY A 96 6.06 0.45 13.71
C GLY A 96 7.35 0.36 12.94
N TRP A 97 7.23 0.74 11.68
CA TRP A 97 8.38 0.83 10.77
C TRP A 97 8.09 1.83 9.68
N ARG A 98 9.16 2.27 9.00
CA ARG A 98 9.05 3.11 7.82
C ARG A 98 9.05 2.24 6.57
N GLY A 99 8.35 2.71 5.57
CA GLY A 99 8.32 2.07 4.27
C GLY A 99 7.81 3.01 3.21
N LEU A 100 7.66 2.45 2.01
CA LEU A 100 7.09 3.17 0.89
C LEU A 100 6.39 2.21 -0.05
N ASP A 101 5.48 2.78 -0.84
CA ASP A 101 4.90 2.13 -1.99
C ASP A 101 5.31 2.84 -3.26
N ILE A 102 5.66 2.09 -4.28
CA ILE A 102 5.68 2.57 -5.65
C ILE A 102 4.38 2.10 -6.28
N LEU A 103 3.57 3.05 -6.74
CA LEU A 103 2.28 2.76 -7.35
C LEU A 103 2.36 3.05 -8.85
N HIS A 104 1.82 2.13 -9.66
CA HIS A 104 1.58 2.34 -11.08
C HIS A 104 0.08 2.51 -11.26
N VAL A 105 -0.32 3.54 -12.00
CA VAL A 105 -1.72 3.90 -12.20
C VAL A 105 -2.01 4.02 -13.69
N GLU A 106 -3.05 3.36 -14.15
CA GLU A 106 -3.57 3.46 -15.51
C GLU A 106 -5.09 3.58 -15.47
N ASN A 107 -5.63 4.48 -16.28
CA ASN A 107 -7.08 4.69 -16.39
C ASN A 107 -7.76 4.93 -15.03
N GLY A 108 -7.08 5.65 -14.12
CA GLY A 108 -7.61 5.98 -12.82
C GLY A 108 -7.62 4.85 -11.79
N LEU A 109 -6.94 3.75 -12.08
CA LEU A 109 -6.85 2.58 -11.19
C LEU A 109 -5.40 2.21 -10.93
N VAL A 110 -5.13 1.75 -9.71
CA VAL A 110 -3.81 1.22 -9.34
C VAL A 110 -3.63 -0.14 -10.02
N THR A 111 -2.61 -0.24 -10.86
CA THR A 111 -2.27 -1.49 -11.56
C THR A 111 -1.14 -2.25 -10.88
N GLN A 112 -0.29 -1.56 -10.13
CA GLN A 112 0.77 -2.20 -9.35
C GLN A 112 0.95 -1.47 -8.04
N LYS A 113 1.09 -2.22 -6.97
CA LYS A 113 1.44 -1.73 -5.64
C LYS A 113 2.70 -2.49 -5.21
N LEU A 114 3.84 -1.80 -5.23
CA LEU A 114 5.14 -2.38 -4.91
C LEU A 114 5.57 -1.83 -3.56
N THR A 115 5.54 -2.66 -2.53
CA THR A 115 5.77 -2.24 -1.15
C THR A 115 7.18 -2.57 -0.70
N TYR A 116 7.84 -1.58 -0.11
CA TYR A 116 9.17 -1.68 0.47
C TYR A 116 9.10 -1.24 1.93
N ALA A 117 9.84 -1.92 2.81
CA ALA A 117 9.89 -1.56 4.21
C ALA A 117 11.32 -1.58 4.73
N LYS A 118 11.62 -0.67 5.66
CA LYS A 118 12.86 -0.72 6.42
C LYS A 118 12.71 -1.76 7.51
N ALA A 119 13.59 -2.73 7.53
CA ALA A 119 13.61 -3.79 8.53
C ALA A 119 14.94 -3.79 9.27
N LYS A 120 14.91 -4.26 10.52
CA LYS A 120 16.13 -4.36 11.34
C LYS A 120 17.09 -5.42 10.85
N VAL A 121 16.58 -6.43 10.18
CA VAL A 121 17.36 -7.55 9.64
C VAL A 121 17.13 -7.66 8.14
N PRO A 122 18.10 -8.15 7.38
CA PRO A 122 17.89 -8.41 5.96
C PRO A 122 16.75 -9.40 5.75
N LEU A 123 15.90 -9.11 4.76
CA LEU A 123 14.79 -9.98 4.37
C LEU A 123 15.18 -10.97 3.28
N LEU A 124 16.39 -10.85 2.75
CA LEU A 124 16.92 -11.74 1.73
C LEU A 124 17.99 -12.61 2.33
N ASP A 125 17.93 -13.88 2.04
CA ASP A 125 18.96 -14.84 2.41
C ASP A 125 20.10 -14.72 1.42
N GLY A 126 21.22 -14.38 1.92
CA GLY A 126 22.46 -14.42 1.28
C GLY A 126 23.03 -13.82 0.23
#